data_e738cdf8dbfcccdcbc99cff5c5556a2d
#
_entry.id   e738cdf8dbfcccdcbc99cff5c5556a2d
#
_cell.length_a   1.000
_cell.length_b   1.000
_cell.length_c   1.000
_cell.angle_alpha   90.00
_cell.angle_beta   90.00
_cell.angle_gamma   90.00
#
_symmetry.space_group_name_H-M   'P 1'
#
loop_
_entity.id
_entity.type
_entity.pdbx_description
1 polymer ?
#
loop_
_entity_poly.entity_id
_entity_poly.type
_entity_poly.pdbx_seq_one_letter_code
_entity_poly.pdbx_strand_id
1 'polypeptide(L)'
;METEPIINQYLRQMLELGGSDLHLSINFPPKARVHGNIIELNDEPITPEYMEQMLKEICMPKRWEKFLETHDLDFAHEIPGLARFRTNYMYNYHGMGCVMRQIPSRILTLEELHMPEVLKEICSLKSGLVLVTGPTGSGKSTTLAAMIDYINENFSKHIITIEDPIEFVHQNKNCTIVHREVGLQAESFPTALRGAMRSDPDIVLIGEMRENDTMRLGLTCAAMGMLVFATMHTNNAPKTIDRMIDAFPSNEQAQIRTMLAECLQAIVSQLLCRKKSGGRVAVHEVLLWTDGLPNTIREGQISNIRTIIDAGLSLIHISEPTRPISIS
;
A
#
# COMPACT_ATOMS: atom_id res chain seq x y z
N MET A 1 -36.11 1.06 -5.18
CA MET A 1 -34.97 0.16 -5.36
C MET A 1 -34.00 0.94 -6.23
N GLU A 2 -32.85 1.30 -5.72
CA GLU A 2 -31.78 1.86 -6.55
C GLU A 2 -31.38 0.76 -7.55
N THR A 3 -31.38 1.08 -8.82
CA THR A 3 -30.90 0.15 -9.86
C THR A 3 -29.41 -0.04 -9.69
N GLU A 4 -28.93 -1.30 -9.75
CA GLU A 4 -27.50 -1.59 -9.67
C GLU A 4 -26.75 -0.85 -10.80
N PRO A 5 -25.58 -0.22 -10.52
CA PRO A 5 -24.80 0.46 -11.57
C PRO A 5 -24.46 -0.48 -12.72
N ILE A 6 -24.59 0.04 -13.94
CA ILE A 6 -24.38 -0.75 -15.17
C ILE A 6 -23.00 -1.41 -15.22
N ILE A 7 -21.97 -0.71 -14.77
CA ILE A 7 -20.59 -1.21 -14.80
C ILE A 7 -20.40 -2.49 -13.95
N ASN A 8 -21.26 -2.70 -12.94
CA ASN A 8 -21.17 -3.87 -12.06
C ASN A 8 -21.42 -5.18 -12.80
N GLN A 9 -22.23 -5.18 -13.87
CA GLN A 9 -22.44 -6.38 -14.69
C GLN A 9 -21.13 -6.88 -15.34
N TYR A 10 -20.30 -5.97 -15.85
CA TYR A 10 -19.00 -6.31 -16.43
C TYR A 10 -18.00 -6.76 -15.38
N LEU A 11 -18.04 -6.16 -14.20
CA LEU A 11 -17.20 -6.57 -13.06
C LEU A 11 -17.55 -7.98 -12.58
N ARG A 12 -18.86 -8.31 -12.49
CA ARG A 12 -19.32 -9.67 -12.14
C ARG A 12 -18.86 -10.69 -13.19
N GLN A 13 -19.09 -10.40 -14.45
CA GLN A 13 -18.68 -11.27 -15.57
C GLN A 13 -17.16 -11.46 -15.57
N MET A 14 -16.37 -10.41 -15.36
CA MET A 14 -14.91 -10.52 -15.21
C MET A 14 -14.53 -11.45 -14.06
N LEU A 15 -15.16 -11.30 -12.88
CA LEU A 15 -14.88 -12.15 -11.71
C LEU A 15 -15.25 -13.62 -11.95
N GLU A 16 -16.38 -13.90 -12.57
CA GLU A 16 -16.82 -15.26 -12.95
C GLU A 16 -15.82 -15.96 -13.88
N LEU A 17 -15.16 -15.20 -14.75
CA LEU A 17 -14.11 -15.69 -15.64
C LEU A 17 -12.73 -15.79 -14.95
N GLY A 18 -12.62 -15.44 -13.66
CA GLY A 18 -11.34 -15.40 -12.95
C GLY A 18 -10.42 -14.26 -13.42
N GLY A 19 -11.00 -13.17 -13.90
CA GLY A 19 -10.29 -11.99 -14.38
C GLY A 19 -9.80 -11.10 -13.23
N SER A 20 -8.73 -10.34 -13.52
CA SER A 20 -8.09 -9.44 -12.56
C SER A 20 -8.35 -7.96 -12.83
N ASP A 21 -8.54 -7.59 -14.09
CA ASP A 21 -8.70 -6.19 -14.52
C ASP A 21 -9.80 -6.07 -15.58
N LEU A 22 -10.69 -5.10 -15.42
CA LEU A 22 -11.66 -4.67 -16.44
C LEU A 22 -11.08 -3.46 -17.18
N HIS A 23 -11.17 -3.46 -18.50
CA HIS A 23 -10.72 -2.37 -19.38
C HIS A 23 -11.87 -1.90 -20.23
N LEU A 24 -12.24 -0.63 -20.08
CA LEU A 24 -13.29 0.03 -20.85
C LEU A 24 -12.71 1.20 -21.64
N SER A 25 -13.05 1.29 -22.91
CA SER A 25 -12.66 2.42 -23.78
C SER A 25 -13.74 2.66 -24.82
N ILE A 26 -14.01 3.92 -25.12
CA ILE A 26 -14.97 4.32 -26.17
C ILE A 26 -14.54 3.72 -27.50
N ASN A 27 -15.51 3.28 -28.30
CA ASN A 27 -15.38 2.63 -29.61
C ASN A 27 -14.82 1.19 -29.57
N PHE A 28 -14.62 0.61 -28.41
CA PHE A 28 -14.18 -0.77 -28.26
C PHE A 28 -15.14 -1.56 -27.37
N PRO A 29 -15.26 -2.89 -27.58
CA PRO A 29 -15.96 -3.76 -26.65
C PRO A 29 -15.32 -3.74 -25.25
N PRO A 30 -16.10 -3.96 -24.17
CA PRO A 30 -15.55 -4.20 -22.82
C PRO A 30 -14.58 -5.38 -22.82
N LYS A 31 -13.41 -5.22 -22.18
CA LYS A 31 -12.37 -6.24 -22.13
C LYS A 31 -12.00 -6.56 -20.69
N ALA A 32 -11.63 -7.82 -20.45
CA ALA A 32 -11.08 -8.24 -19.16
C ALA A 32 -9.72 -8.91 -19.33
N ARG A 33 -8.87 -8.75 -18.33
CA ARG A 33 -7.63 -9.52 -18.21
C ARG A 33 -7.91 -10.80 -17.45
N VAL A 34 -7.86 -11.95 -18.14
CA VAL A 34 -8.10 -13.28 -17.58
C VAL A 34 -6.84 -14.12 -17.77
N HIS A 35 -6.27 -14.64 -16.69
CA HIS A 35 -5.01 -15.41 -16.69
C HIS A 35 -3.87 -14.72 -17.46
N GLY A 36 -3.82 -13.39 -17.40
CA GLY A 36 -2.79 -12.57 -18.08
C GLY A 36 -3.13 -12.15 -19.50
N ASN A 37 -4.14 -12.75 -20.14
CA ASN A 37 -4.59 -12.42 -21.50
C ASN A 37 -5.75 -11.41 -21.46
N ILE A 38 -5.83 -10.53 -22.46
CA ILE A 38 -6.98 -9.64 -22.65
C ILE A 38 -8.00 -10.35 -23.54
N ILE A 39 -9.23 -10.48 -23.04
CA ILE A 39 -10.37 -11.05 -23.76
C ILE A 39 -11.51 -10.04 -23.83
N GLU A 40 -12.35 -10.13 -24.84
CA GLU A 40 -13.59 -9.34 -24.95
C GLU A 40 -14.70 -10.01 -24.14
N LEU A 41 -15.48 -9.19 -23.43
CA LEU A 41 -16.61 -9.66 -22.62
C LEU A 41 -17.91 -9.73 -23.44
N ASN A 42 -18.04 -8.90 -24.48
CA ASN A 42 -19.07 -8.95 -25.50
C ASN A 42 -18.53 -8.33 -26.80
N ASP A 43 -19.35 -8.27 -27.85
CA ASP A 43 -18.97 -7.79 -29.18
C ASP A 43 -19.41 -6.33 -29.43
N GLU A 44 -20.12 -5.68 -28.49
CA GLU A 44 -20.69 -4.35 -28.69
C GLU A 44 -19.70 -3.26 -28.27
N PRO A 45 -19.29 -2.35 -29.18
CA PRO A 45 -18.46 -1.21 -28.84
C PRO A 45 -19.20 -0.23 -27.92
N ILE A 46 -18.49 0.29 -26.92
CA ILE A 46 -19.02 1.28 -25.97
C ILE A 46 -19.14 2.63 -26.66
N THR A 47 -20.36 3.22 -26.66
CA THR A 47 -20.57 4.58 -27.16
C THR A 47 -20.12 5.62 -26.13
N PRO A 48 -19.84 6.88 -26.55
CA PRO A 48 -19.48 7.96 -25.63
C PRO A 48 -20.53 8.19 -24.52
N GLU A 49 -21.81 8.19 -24.90
CA GLU A 49 -22.94 8.43 -23.97
C GLU A 49 -23.05 7.29 -22.95
N TYR A 50 -22.89 6.04 -23.39
CA TYR A 50 -22.95 4.87 -22.51
C TYR A 50 -21.76 4.82 -21.57
N MET A 51 -20.56 5.18 -22.03
CA MET A 51 -19.38 5.31 -21.17
C MET A 51 -19.62 6.36 -20.09
N GLU A 52 -20.03 7.58 -20.46
CA GLU A 52 -20.28 8.66 -19.51
C GLU A 52 -21.31 8.26 -18.46
N GLN A 53 -22.40 7.60 -18.87
CA GLN A 53 -23.41 7.11 -17.94
C GLN A 53 -22.81 6.11 -16.94
N MET A 54 -22.14 5.06 -17.41
CA MET A 54 -21.52 4.04 -16.54
C MET A 54 -20.56 4.64 -15.53
N LEU A 55 -19.70 5.58 -15.96
CA LEU A 55 -18.72 6.19 -15.10
C LEU A 55 -19.37 7.11 -14.06
N LYS A 56 -20.41 7.86 -14.45
CA LYS A 56 -21.14 8.73 -13.51
C LYS A 56 -21.91 7.96 -12.44
N GLU A 57 -22.45 6.78 -12.74
CA GLU A 57 -23.24 5.99 -11.80
C GLU A 57 -22.45 5.59 -10.55
N ILE A 58 -21.13 5.41 -10.65
CA ILE A 58 -20.28 4.99 -9.54
C ILE A 58 -19.35 6.09 -9.03
N CYS A 59 -19.39 7.28 -9.64
CA CYS A 59 -18.53 8.40 -9.27
C CYS A 59 -19.31 9.47 -8.51
N MET A 60 -18.79 9.88 -7.33
CA MET A 60 -19.40 10.99 -6.60
C MET A 60 -19.30 12.30 -7.40
N PRO A 61 -20.32 13.19 -7.34
CA PRO A 61 -20.37 14.42 -8.14
C PRO A 61 -19.08 15.27 -8.08
N LYS A 62 -18.56 15.49 -6.87
CA LYS A 62 -17.33 16.26 -6.67
C LYS A 62 -16.08 15.60 -7.31
N ARG A 63 -16.00 14.27 -7.30
CA ARG A 63 -14.94 13.53 -7.99
C ARG A 63 -15.11 13.57 -9.49
N TRP A 64 -16.34 13.55 -9.97
CA TRP A 64 -16.65 13.68 -11.38
C TRP A 64 -16.21 15.04 -11.93
N GLU A 65 -16.52 16.14 -11.23
CA GLU A 65 -16.04 17.48 -11.59
C GLU A 65 -14.52 17.51 -11.68
N LYS A 66 -13.81 16.97 -10.69
CA LYS A 66 -12.35 16.86 -10.70
C LYS A 66 -11.83 16.06 -11.90
N PHE A 67 -12.48 14.93 -12.24
CA PHE A 67 -12.11 14.13 -13.41
C PHE A 67 -12.23 14.91 -14.71
N LEU A 68 -13.29 15.71 -14.88
CA LEU A 68 -13.46 16.55 -16.06
C LEU A 68 -12.39 17.65 -16.17
N GLU A 69 -11.85 18.13 -15.04
CA GLU A 69 -10.78 19.13 -15.00
C GLU A 69 -9.40 18.53 -15.22
N THR A 70 -9.10 17.41 -14.55
CA THR A 70 -7.75 16.83 -14.52
C THR A 70 -7.51 15.75 -15.56
N HIS A 71 -8.58 15.20 -16.15
CA HIS A 71 -8.58 14.10 -17.12
C HIS A 71 -8.03 12.78 -16.55
N ASP A 72 -7.86 12.68 -15.24
CA ASP A 72 -7.39 11.49 -14.54
C ASP A 72 -8.01 11.44 -13.13
N LEU A 73 -8.43 10.24 -12.69
CA LEU A 73 -9.03 10.05 -11.37
C LEU A 73 -8.80 8.62 -10.88
N ASP A 74 -8.16 8.48 -9.72
CA ASP A 74 -8.07 7.22 -9.00
C ASP A 74 -9.05 7.21 -7.81
N PHE A 75 -9.74 6.08 -7.60
CA PHE A 75 -10.58 5.84 -6.41
C PHE A 75 -10.89 4.35 -6.26
N ALA A 76 -11.52 3.97 -5.14
CA ALA A 76 -12.01 2.62 -4.96
C ALA A 76 -13.52 2.52 -5.21
N HIS A 77 -13.95 1.51 -5.98
CA HIS A 77 -15.35 1.11 -6.13
C HIS A 77 -15.58 -0.22 -5.42
N GLU A 78 -16.71 -0.37 -4.76
CA GLU A 78 -17.08 -1.60 -4.05
C GLU A 78 -18.44 -2.11 -4.50
N ILE A 79 -18.51 -3.40 -4.82
CA ILE A 79 -19.77 -4.12 -4.92
C ILE A 79 -19.96 -4.82 -3.57
N PRO A 80 -20.92 -4.39 -2.72
CA PRO A 80 -21.09 -4.92 -1.36
C PRO A 80 -21.24 -6.46 -1.37
N GLY A 81 -20.48 -7.13 -0.51
CA GLY A 81 -20.50 -8.58 -0.38
C GLY A 81 -19.83 -9.36 -1.51
N LEU A 82 -19.27 -8.69 -2.52
CA LEU A 82 -18.61 -9.34 -3.65
C LEU A 82 -17.12 -8.99 -3.76
N ALA A 83 -16.78 -7.76 -4.09
CA ALA A 83 -15.39 -7.34 -4.28
C ALA A 83 -15.23 -5.81 -4.25
N ARG A 84 -13.99 -5.37 -3.98
CA ARG A 84 -13.55 -3.99 -4.19
C ARG A 84 -12.64 -3.91 -5.41
N PHE A 85 -12.61 -2.72 -6.03
CA PHE A 85 -11.84 -2.47 -7.23
C PHE A 85 -11.10 -1.15 -7.10
N ARG A 86 -9.81 -1.13 -7.38
CA ARG A 86 -9.09 0.10 -7.67
C ARG A 86 -9.48 0.56 -9.06
N THR A 87 -10.08 1.72 -9.14
CA THR A 87 -10.67 2.29 -10.35
C THR A 87 -9.84 3.49 -10.78
N ASN A 88 -9.36 3.46 -12.02
CA ASN A 88 -8.73 4.61 -12.66
C ASN A 88 -9.58 5.04 -13.86
N TYR A 89 -10.03 6.30 -13.86
CA TYR A 89 -10.61 6.97 -15.02
C TYR A 89 -9.54 7.77 -15.72
N MET A 90 -9.57 7.77 -17.04
CA MET A 90 -8.62 8.51 -17.85
C MET A 90 -9.27 9.01 -19.15
N TYR A 91 -8.77 10.12 -19.68
CA TYR A 91 -9.00 10.47 -21.07
C TYR A 91 -7.90 9.89 -21.94
N ASN A 92 -8.30 9.27 -23.05
CA ASN A 92 -7.39 8.77 -24.08
C ASN A 92 -7.77 9.37 -25.45
N TYR A 93 -7.11 8.94 -26.53
CA TYR A 93 -7.37 9.46 -27.87
C TYR A 93 -8.84 9.29 -28.33
N HIS A 94 -9.54 8.27 -27.85
CA HIS A 94 -10.93 7.98 -28.20
C HIS A 94 -11.96 8.65 -27.27
N GLY A 95 -11.50 9.30 -26.20
CA GLY A 95 -12.32 9.91 -25.17
C GLY A 95 -12.13 9.27 -23.80
N MET A 96 -13.19 9.18 -23.02
CA MET A 96 -13.14 8.59 -21.69
C MET A 96 -12.81 7.10 -21.72
N GLY A 97 -12.04 6.64 -20.74
CA GLY A 97 -11.75 5.24 -20.51
C GLY A 97 -11.68 4.93 -19.01
N CYS A 98 -11.77 3.65 -18.69
CA CYS A 98 -11.70 3.18 -17.31
C CYS A 98 -10.93 1.86 -17.24
N VAL A 99 -10.09 1.74 -16.22
CA VAL A 99 -9.48 0.47 -15.82
C VAL A 99 -9.84 0.20 -14.37
N MET A 100 -10.40 -0.99 -14.11
CA MET A 100 -10.75 -1.40 -12.75
C MET A 100 -10.03 -2.69 -12.41
N ARG A 101 -9.16 -2.64 -11.40
CA ARG A 101 -8.41 -3.79 -10.90
C ARG A 101 -9.04 -4.33 -9.63
N GLN A 102 -9.30 -5.63 -9.61
CA GLN A 102 -9.78 -6.29 -8.40
C GLN A 102 -8.77 -6.15 -7.25
N ILE A 103 -9.26 -5.71 -6.10
CA ILE A 103 -8.54 -5.74 -4.82
C ILE A 103 -8.92 -7.04 -4.12
N PRO A 104 -7.97 -7.86 -3.66
CA PRO A 104 -8.29 -9.06 -2.90
C PRO A 104 -9.15 -8.72 -1.67
N SER A 105 -10.29 -9.39 -1.52
CA SER A 105 -11.20 -9.17 -0.39
C SER A 105 -10.73 -9.85 0.90
N ARG A 106 -9.91 -10.90 0.78
CA ARG A 106 -9.38 -11.65 1.91
C ARG A 106 -8.00 -11.12 2.29
N ILE A 107 -7.85 -10.76 3.55
CA ILE A 107 -6.55 -10.49 4.16
C ILE A 107 -5.94 -11.84 4.53
N LEU A 108 -4.73 -12.10 4.02
CA LEU A 108 -3.97 -13.30 4.36
C LEU A 108 -3.20 -13.06 5.65
N THR A 109 -3.04 -14.08 6.48
CA THR A 109 -2.26 -13.99 7.70
C THR A 109 -0.75 -13.97 7.42
N LEU A 110 0.05 -13.57 8.41
CA LEU A 110 1.52 -13.60 8.29
C LEU A 110 2.04 -15.03 8.03
N GLU A 111 1.37 -16.04 8.60
CA GLU A 111 1.68 -17.46 8.42
C GLU A 111 1.36 -17.92 6.99
N GLU A 112 0.17 -17.59 6.47
CA GLU A 112 -0.22 -17.94 5.10
C GLU A 112 0.69 -17.32 4.05
N LEU A 113 1.20 -16.13 4.35
CA LEU A 113 2.18 -15.42 3.51
C LEU A 113 3.62 -15.93 3.71
N HIS A 114 3.84 -16.85 4.64
CA HIS A 114 5.16 -17.35 5.04
C HIS A 114 6.13 -16.22 5.41
N MET A 115 5.63 -15.24 6.17
CA MET A 115 6.41 -14.08 6.59
C MET A 115 7.38 -14.46 7.73
N PRO A 116 8.55 -13.77 7.82
CA PRO A 116 9.47 -13.99 8.91
C PRO A 116 8.84 -13.66 10.28
N GLU A 117 9.14 -14.47 11.30
CA GLU A 117 8.60 -14.28 12.67
C GLU A 117 8.92 -12.90 13.26
N VAL A 118 10.01 -12.28 12.86
CA VAL A 118 10.39 -10.92 13.29
C VAL A 118 9.30 -9.87 12.97
N LEU A 119 8.43 -10.11 11.97
CA LEU A 119 7.32 -9.22 11.70
C LEU A 119 6.29 -9.21 12.83
N LYS A 120 6.11 -10.31 13.55
CA LYS A 120 5.26 -10.36 14.75
C LYS A 120 5.88 -9.56 15.91
N GLU A 121 7.22 -9.61 16.04
CA GLU A 121 7.93 -8.79 17.03
C GLU A 121 7.76 -7.30 16.71
N ILE A 122 7.88 -6.92 15.43
CA ILE A 122 7.63 -5.54 14.96
C ILE A 122 6.18 -5.13 15.25
N CYS A 123 5.19 -6.01 15.07
CA CYS A 123 3.80 -5.73 15.40
C CYS A 123 3.54 -5.49 16.90
N SER A 124 4.44 -5.97 17.78
CA SER A 124 4.33 -5.80 19.23
C SER A 124 5.00 -4.52 19.77
N LEU A 125 5.64 -3.74 18.91
CA LEU A 125 6.26 -2.47 19.29
C LEU A 125 5.24 -1.48 19.86
N LYS A 126 5.69 -0.65 20.80
CA LYS A 126 4.81 0.35 21.43
C LYS A 126 4.74 1.64 20.65
N SER A 127 5.84 2.05 20.02
CA SER A 127 5.98 3.32 19.31
C SER A 127 7.14 3.27 18.31
N GLY A 128 7.21 4.26 17.45
CA GLY A 128 8.29 4.44 16.51
C GLY A 128 7.83 4.31 15.05
N LEU A 129 8.77 4.33 14.12
CA LEU A 129 8.53 4.27 12.68
C LEU A 129 8.97 2.91 12.11
N VAL A 130 8.07 2.26 11.42
CA VAL A 130 8.29 1.02 10.66
C VAL A 130 8.00 1.30 9.18
N LEU A 131 8.99 1.06 8.34
CA LEU A 131 8.87 1.27 6.88
C LEU A 131 8.83 -0.06 6.14
N VAL A 132 7.81 -0.27 5.32
CA VAL A 132 7.74 -1.40 4.38
C VAL A 132 8.04 -0.87 2.99
N THR A 133 9.13 -1.34 2.37
CA THR A 133 9.67 -0.76 1.14
C THR A 133 9.77 -1.79 0.02
N GLY A 134 9.87 -1.32 -1.21
CA GLY A 134 9.99 -2.17 -2.39
C GLY A 134 9.30 -1.54 -3.61
N PRO A 135 9.55 -2.05 -4.82
CA PRO A 135 8.93 -1.55 -6.04
C PRO A 135 7.41 -1.73 -6.04
N THR A 136 6.74 -1.08 -6.98
CA THR A 136 5.30 -1.31 -7.21
C THR A 136 5.04 -2.78 -7.50
N GLY A 137 4.01 -3.35 -6.89
CA GLY A 137 3.65 -4.76 -7.06
C GLY A 137 4.52 -5.74 -6.27
N SER A 138 5.39 -5.28 -5.36
CA SER A 138 6.18 -6.17 -4.48
C SER A 138 5.40 -6.76 -3.31
N GLY A 139 4.11 -6.40 -3.15
CA GLY A 139 3.24 -6.94 -2.09
C GLY A 139 3.28 -6.17 -0.76
N LYS A 140 3.77 -4.92 -0.74
CA LYS A 140 3.85 -4.08 0.48
C LYS A 140 2.51 -3.96 1.21
N SER A 141 1.45 -3.61 0.46
CA SER A 141 0.11 -3.44 1.03
C SER A 141 -0.43 -4.75 1.61
N THR A 142 -0.17 -5.89 0.95
CA THR A 142 -0.53 -7.22 1.46
C THR A 142 0.19 -7.53 2.78
N THR A 143 1.48 -7.22 2.85
CA THR A 143 2.28 -7.42 4.07
C THR A 143 1.79 -6.52 5.20
N LEU A 144 1.55 -5.24 4.93
CA LEU A 144 0.99 -4.32 5.93
C LEU A 144 -0.41 -4.72 6.38
N ALA A 145 -1.27 -5.16 5.45
CA ALA A 145 -2.59 -5.66 5.81
C ALA A 145 -2.50 -6.88 6.75
N ALA A 146 -1.60 -7.82 6.47
CA ALA A 146 -1.35 -8.96 7.35
C ALA A 146 -0.80 -8.55 8.73
N MET A 147 0.08 -7.55 8.79
CA MET A 147 0.61 -7.01 10.06
C MET A 147 -0.50 -6.32 10.87
N ILE A 148 -1.32 -5.47 10.23
CA ILE A 148 -2.46 -4.80 10.88
C ILE A 148 -3.50 -5.83 11.35
N ASP A 149 -3.77 -6.86 10.55
CA ASP A 149 -4.71 -7.92 10.95
C ASP A 149 -4.19 -8.73 12.13
N TYR A 150 -2.89 -9.07 12.16
CA TYR A 150 -2.24 -9.69 13.31
C TYR A 150 -2.36 -8.82 14.57
N ILE A 151 -2.15 -7.51 14.45
CA ILE A 151 -2.34 -6.56 15.58
C ILE A 151 -3.80 -6.56 16.02
N ASN A 152 -4.73 -6.49 15.07
CA ASN A 152 -6.17 -6.48 15.32
C ASN A 152 -6.68 -7.75 16.05
N GLU A 153 -6.03 -8.88 15.84
CA GLU A 153 -6.35 -10.15 16.51
C GLU A 153 -5.74 -10.25 17.92
N ASN A 154 -4.54 -9.72 18.11
CA ASN A 154 -3.73 -10.03 19.30
C ASN A 154 -3.64 -8.87 20.31
N PHE A 155 -4.00 -7.64 19.93
CA PHE A 155 -3.89 -6.46 20.79
C PHE A 155 -5.18 -5.66 20.81
N SER A 156 -5.36 -4.83 21.84
CA SER A 156 -6.48 -3.88 21.97
C SER A 156 -5.93 -2.47 21.75
N LYS A 157 -6.09 -1.94 20.53
CA LYS A 157 -5.47 -0.71 20.04
C LYS A 157 -6.44 0.12 19.21
N HIS A 158 -6.23 1.43 19.18
CA HIS A 158 -6.85 2.31 18.21
C HIS A 158 -5.92 2.52 17.02
N ILE A 159 -6.37 2.09 15.84
CA ILE A 159 -5.60 2.13 14.59
C ILE A 159 -6.27 3.08 13.61
N ILE A 160 -5.51 4.04 13.07
CA ILE A 160 -6.00 4.91 11.99
C ILE A 160 -5.19 4.59 10.73
N THR A 161 -5.87 4.22 9.64
CA THR A 161 -5.24 4.07 8.32
C THR A 161 -5.55 5.30 7.46
N ILE A 162 -4.55 5.76 6.71
CA ILE A 162 -4.63 6.88 5.77
C ILE A 162 -4.07 6.39 4.45
N GLU A 163 -4.92 6.25 3.44
CA GLU A 163 -4.58 5.56 2.18
C GLU A 163 -5.16 6.29 0.96
N ASP A 164 -4.62 6.02 -0.23
CA ASP A 164 -5.07 6.61 -1.50
C ASP A 164 -4.88 5.60 -2.66
N PRO A 165 -5.93 4.81 -3.00
CA PRO A 165 -7.13 4.53 -2.19
C PRO A 165 -6.89 3.45 -1.11
N ILE A 166 -7.91 3.16 -0.27
CA ILE A 166 -7.89 2.04 0.67
C ILE A 166 -7.85 0.72 -0.10
N GLU A 167 -6.77 -0.07 0.10
CA GLU A 167 -6.64 -1.38 -0.54
C GLU A 167 -7.31 -2.50 0.28
N PHE A 168 -7.19 -2.50 1.60
CA PHE A 168 -7.78 -3.53 2.47
C PHE A 168 -8.65 -2.91 3.55
N VAL A 169 -9.88 -3.39 3.68
CA VAL A 169 -10.79 -2.95 4.75
C VAL A 169 -10.77 -3.97 5.87
N HIS A 170 -10.19 -3.57 7.00
CA HIS A 170 -10.17 -4.39 8.20
C HIS A 170 -11.50 -4.28 8.96
N GLN A 171 -12.06 -5.41 9.33
CA GLN A 171 -13.16 -5.45 10.29
C GLN A 171 -12.58 -5.34 11.71
N ASN A 172 -13.27 -4.60 12.59
CA ASN A 172 -12.85 -4.50 14.00
C ASN A 172 -12.95 -5.88 14.66
N LYS A 173 -11.83 -6.34 15.24
CA LYS A 173 -11.75 -7.54 16.09
C LYS A 173 -11.51 -7.10 17.54
N ASN A 174 -10.26 -7.09 17.99
CA ASN A 174 -9.89 -6.57 19.31
C ASN A 174 -9.48 -5.09 19.26
N CYS A 175 -9.17 -4.56 18.09
CA CYS A 175 -8.84 -3.17 17.86
C CYS A 175 -10.04 -2.37 17.33
N THR A 176 -10.00 -1.05 17.55
CA THR A 176 -10.85 -0.10 16.82
C THR A 176 -10.05 0.40 15.63
N ILE A 177 -10.51 0.13 14.40
CA ILE A 177 -9.82 0.54 13.17
C ILE A 177 -10.66 1.58 12.43
N VAL A 178 -10.06 2.72 12.16
CA VAL A 178 -10.67 3.83 11.41
C VAL A 178 -9.92 4.00 10.10
N HIS A 179 -10.61 3.77 8.99
CA HIS A 179 -10.06 3.96 7.65
C HIS A 179 -10.35 5.37 7.13
N ARG A 180 -9.33 6.04 6.58
CA ARG A 180 -9.44 7.36 5.96
C ARG A 180 -8.83 7.35 4.56
N GLU A 181 -9.67 7.44 3.54
CA GLU A 181 -9.24 7.55 2.15
C GLU A 181 -9.02 9.02 1.79
N VAL A 182 -7.86 9.33 1.22
CA VAL A 182 -7.56 10.65 0.67
C VAL A 182 -8.48 10.94 -0.52
N GLY A 183 -8.95 12.16 -0.59
CA GLY A 183 -9.95 12.58 -1.60
C GLY A 183 -11.39 12.19 -1.27
N LEU A 184 -11.65 11.44 -0.19
CA LEU A 184 -12.99 11.06 0.28
C LEU A 184 -13.22 11.49 1.74
N GLN A 185 -12.55 10.85 2.71
CA GLN A 185 -12.66 11.19 4.14
C GLN A 185 -11.61 12.20 4.60
N ALA A 186 -10.59 12.46 3.79
CA ALA A 186 -9.56 13.46 4.05
C ALA A 186 -9.16 14.14 2.74
N GLU A 187 -8.77 15.42 2.84
CA GLU A 187 -8.34 16.19 1.67
C GLU A 187 -6.97 15.75 1.14
N SER A 188 -6.05 15.44 2.07
CA SER A 188 -4.67 15.04 1.77
C SER A 188 -4.09 14.22 2.90
N PHE A 189 -2.97 13.53 2.65
CA PHE A 189 -2.20 12.84 3.69
C PHE A 189 -1.82 13.77 4.85
N PRO A 190 -1.24 14.98 4.62
CA PRO A 190 -0.91 15.90 5.71
C PRO A 190 -2.11 16.32 6.54
N THR A 191 -3.25 16.61 5.90
CA THR A 191 -4.49 16.98 6.63
C THR A 191 -5.03 15.83 7.46
N ALA A 192 -5.00 14.60 6.90
CA ALA A 192 -5.41 13.39 7.60
C ALA A 192 -4.52 13.09 8.82
N LEU A 193 -3.19 13.23 8.68
CA LEU A 193 -2.23 13.02 9.77
C LEU A 193 -2.40 14.02 10.91
N ARG A 194 -2.57 15.33 10.60
CA ARG A 194 -2.89 16.34 11.62
C ARG A 194 -4.19 16.02 12.35
N GLY A 195 -5.17 15.44 11.67
CA GLY A 195 -6.41 14.94 12.28
C GLY A 195 -6.15 13.73 13.19
N ALA A 196 -5.39 12.76 12.71
CA ALA A 196 -5.05 11.56 13.46
C ALA A 196 -4.35 11.88 14.78
N MET A 197 -3.37 12.78 14.81
CA MET A 197 -2.68 13.22 16.04
C MET A 197 -3.62 13.76 17.15
N ARG A 198 -4.86 14.10 16.83
CA ARG A 198 -5.88 14.59 17.79
C ARG A 198 -6.96 13.55 18.09
N SER A 199 -6.85 12.36 17.54
CA SER A 199 -7.86 11.30 17.63
C SER A 199 -7.43 10.13 18.52
N ASP A 200 -6.39 10.32 19.35
CA ASP A 200 -5.86 9.33 20.30
C ASP A 200 -5.55 7.96 19.67
N PRO A 201 -4.79 7.90 18.57
CA PRO A 201 -4.41 6.62 17.99
C PRO A 201 -3.17 6.04 18.69
N ASP A 202 -3.16 4.74 18.91
CA ASP A 202 -1.95 3.99 19.24
C ASP A 202 -1.09 3.76 17.98
N ILE A 203 -1.77 3.51 16.86
CA ILE A 203 -1.13 3.11 15.59
C ILE A 203 -1.66 3.94 14.44
N VAL A 204 -0.76 4.40 13.58
CA VAL A 204 -1.09 5.08 12.33
C VAL A 204 -0.47 4.33 11.16
N LEU A 205 -1.28 3.93 10.19
CA LEU A 205 -0.80 3.41 8.91
C LEU A 205 -0.89 4.53 7.86
N ILE A 206 0.22 4.82 7.21
CA ILE A 206 0.34 5.76 6.09
C ILE A 206 0.56 4.93 4.83
N GLY A 207 -0.42 4.92 3.93
CA GLY A 207 -0.37 4.10 2.72
C GLY A 207 0.91 4.32 1.92
N GLU A 208 1.34 5.58 1.78
CA GLU A 208 2.59 5.92 1.12
C GLU A 208 3.16 7.26 1.60
N MET A 209 4.48 7.29 1.84
CA MET A 209 5.25 8.52 2.11
C MET A 209 5.99 8.97 0.84
N ARG A 210 5.39 9.88 0.08
CA ARG A 210 6.00 10.49 -1.13
C ARG A 210 6.52 11.91 -0.88
N GLU A 211 5.73 12.70 -0.19
CA GLU A 211 5.95 14.15 0.00
C GLU A 211 6.61 14.45 1.34
N ASN A 212 7.39 15.52 1.37
CA ASN A 212 8.13 15.96 2.56
C ASN A 212 7.22 16.20 3.77
N ASP A 213 6.05 16.82 3.55
CA ASP A 213 5.11 17.10 4.62
C ASP A 213 4.53 15.82 5.23
N THR A 214 4.24 14.81 4.40
CA THR A 214 3.77 13.51 4.87
C THR A 214 4.87 12.79 5.66
N MET A 215 6.13 12.81 5.18
CA MET A 215 7.28 12.23 5.88
C MET A 215 7.52 12.91 7.23
N ARG A 216 7.51 14.25 7.27
CA ARG A 216 7.68 15.04 8.49
C ARG A 216 6.60 14.72 9.53
N LEU A 217 5.33 14.70 9.11
CA LEU A 217 4.22 14.40 10.00
C LEU A 217 4.25 12.94 10.48
N GLY A 218 4.64 11.99 9.64
CA GLY A 218 4.84 10.60 10.05
C GLY A 218 5.93 10.46 11.12
N LEU A 219 7.08 11.13 10.95
CA LEU A 219 8.14 11.20 11.97
C LEU A 219 7.63 11.88 13.25
N THR A 220 6.82 12.94 13.13
CA THR A 220 6.22 13.62 14.29
C THR A 220 5.28 12.70 15.05
N CYS A 221 4.40 11.95 14.36
CA CYS A 221 3.54 10.95 15.00
C CYS A 221 4.35 9.91 15.77
N ALA A 222 5.44 9.39 15.16
CA ALA A 222 6.33 8.42 15.82
C ALA A 222 7.04 9.03 17.05
N ALA A 223 7.50 10.28 16.96
CA ALA A 223 8.12 11.00 18.08
C ALA A 223 7.12 11.31 19.21
N MET A 224 5.83 11.44 18.90
CA MET A 224 4.75 11.60 19.89
C MET A 224 4.36 10.29 20.59
N GLY A 225 4.99 9.17 20.27
CA GLY A 225 4.75 7.88 20.91
C GLY A 225 3.80 6.95 20.18
N MET A 226 3.37 7.27 18.97
CA MET A 226 2.56 6.38 18.13
C MET A 226 3.45 5.36 17.42
N LEU A 227 2.92 4.17 17.14
CA LEU A 227 3.55 3.23 16.22
C LEU A 227 3.08 3.56 14.79
N VAL A 228 4.01 3.98 13.95
CA VAL A 228 3.72 4.41 12.57
C VAL A 228 4.20 3.37 11.60
N PHE A 229 3.30 2.81 10.81
CA PHE A 229 3.60 1.99 9.64
C PHE A 229 3.46 2.84 8.37
N ALA A 230 4.42 2.73 7.46
CA ALA A 230 4.33 3.43 6.19
C ALA A 230 5.01 2.68 5.04
N THR A 231 4.64 3.01 3.79
CA THR A 231 5.35 2.46 2.62
C THR A 231 6.21 3.50 1.92
N MET A 232 7.28 3.00 1.28
CA MET A 232 8.11 3.75 0.34
C MET A 232 8.51 2.87 -0.86
N HIS A 233 8.92 3.51 -1.98
CA HIS A 233 9.32 2.80 -3.22
C HIS A 233 10.84 2.66 -3.37
N THR A 234 11.54 2.36 -2.29
CA THR A 234 12.98 2.09 -2.27
C THR A 234 13.25 0.59 -2.18
N ASN A 235 14.42 0.14 -2.61
CA ASN A 235 14.71 -1.30 -2.78
C ASN A 235 15.55 -1.90 -1.65
N ASN A 236 16.06 -1.11 -0.71
CA ASN A 236 16.83 -1.57 0.46
C ASN A 236 16.84 -0.51 1.57
N ALA A 237 17.25 -0.90 2.76
CA ALA A 237 17.23 -0.05 3.94
C ALA A 237 18.14 1.19 3.83
N PRO A 238 19.42 1.11 3.37
CA PRO A 238 20.25 2.31 3.20
C PRO A 238 19.60 3.36 2.29
N LYS A 239 19.13 2.96 1.10
CA LYS A 239 18.45 3.87 0.16
C LYS A 239 17.15 4.45 0.72
N THR A 240 16.47 3.73 1.60
CA THR A 240 15.26 4.22 2.26
C THR A 240 15.59 5.38 3.18
N ILE A 241 16.65 5.25 3.99
CA ILE A 241 17.12 6.28 4.90
C ILE A 241 17.61 7.51 4.11
N ASP A 242 18.46 7.30 3.10
CA ASP A 242 18.91 8.38 2.21
C ASP A 242 17.72 9.12 1.58
N ARG A 243 16.74 8.39 1.03
CA ARG A 243 15.56 8.97 0.41
C ARG A 243 14.73 9.82 1.36
N MET A 244 14.59 9.39 2.63
CA MET A 244 13.89 10.18 3.64
C MET A 244 14.63 11.46 3.99
N ILE A 245 15.96 11.43 4.02
CA ILE A 245 16.78 12.60 4.35
C ILE A 245 16.82 13.55 3.16
N ASP A 246 17.10 13.05 1.96
CA ASP A 246 17.30 13.84 0.73
C ASP A 246 16.00 14.48 0.21
N ALA A 247 14.85 14.01 0.67
CA ALA A 247 13.57 14.64 0.39
C ALA A 247 13.47 16.07 0.95
N PHE A 248 14.30 16.43 1.95
CA PHE A 248 14.25 17.72 2.62
C PHE A 248 15.37 18.66 2.17
N PRO A 249 15.14 19.98 2.25
CA PRO A 249 16.18 20.98 2.01
C PRO A 249 17.40 20.76 2.92
N SER A 250 18.60 21.08 2.42
CA SER A 250 19.87 20.79 3.11
C SER A 250 19.96 21.38 4.53
N ASN A 251 19.32 22.52 4.77
CA ASN A 251 19.26 23.16 6.08
C ASN A 251 18.36 22.43 7.10
N GLU A 252 17.51 21.51 6.65
CA GLU A 252 16.60 20.72 7.51
C GLU A 252 17.08 19.28 7.70
N GLN A 253 17.96 18.78 6.83
CA GLN A 253 18.38 17.38 6.84
C GLN A 253 18.99 16.92 8.16
N ALA A 254 19.74 17.79 8.87
CA ALA A 254 20.32 17.45 10.18
C ALA A 254 19.23 17.16 11.22
N GLN A 255 18.16 17.95 11.22
CA GLN A 255 17.00 17.73 12.09
C GLN A 255 16.28 16.43 11.74
N ILE A 256 16.06 16.17 10.44
CA ILE A 256 15.41 14.95 9.97
C ILE A 256 16.24 13.71 10.33
N ARG A 257 17.57 13.74 10.20
CA ARG A 257 18.45 12.65 10.67
C ARG A 257 18.26 12.37 12.14
N THR A 258 18.20 13.40 12.97
CA THR A 258 17.98 13.24 14.42
C THR A 258 16.63 12.59 14.70
N MET A 259 15.54 13.11 14.12
CA MET A 259 14.21 12.53 14.29
C MET A 259 14.15 11.07 13.81
N LEU A 260 14.71 10.79 12.63
CA LEU A 260 14.74 9.44 12.08
C LEU A 260 15.54 8.48 12.95
N ALA A 261 16.70 8.91 13.46
CA ALA A 261 17.55 8.12 14.36
C ALA A 261 16.85 7.76 15.69
N GLU A 262 15.97 8.65 16.17
CA GLU A 262 15.20 8.42 17.40
C GLU A 262 13.96 7.56 17.19
N CYS A 263 13.31 7.67 16.02
CA CYS A 263 12.02 7.04 15.80
C CYS A 263 12.09 5.74 15.01
N LEU A 264 13.12 5.51 14.18
CA LEU A 264 13.19 4.35 13.29
C LEU A 264 13.35 3.06 14.09
N GLN A 265 12.41 2.14 13.94
CA GLN A 265 12.42 0.82 14.58
C GLN A 265 12.74 -0.30 13.61
N ALA A 266 12.19 -0.25 12.40
CA ALA A 266 12.47 -1.26 11.39
C ALA A 266 12.29 -0.73 9.96
N ILE A 267 13.03 -1.32 9.02
CA ILE A 267 12.77 -1.23 7.58
C ILE A 267 12.67 -2.64 7.03
N VAL A 268 11.53 -2.95 6.42
CA VAL A 268 11.26 -4.23 5.76
C VAL A 268 11.26 -3.99 4.25
N SER A 269 12.37 -4.32 3.59
CA SER A 269 12.49 -4.19 2.14
C SER A 269 12.06 -5.48 1.46
N GLN A 270 11.10 -5.42 0.54
CA GLN A 270 10.42 -6.59 -0.02
C GLN A 270 10.49 -6.63 -1.53
N LEU A 271 10.82 -7.81 -2.07
CA LEU A 271 10.72 -8.15 -3.48
C LEU A 271 9.88 -9.40 -3.67
N LEU A 272 9.15 -9.49 -4.79
CA LEU A 272 8.45 -10.72 -5.20
C LEU A 272 9.23 -11.43 -6.31
N CYS A 273 9.63 -12.66 -6.02
CA CYS A 273 10.29 -13.55 -6.97
C CYS A 273 9.31 -14.60 -7.51
N ARG A 274 9.52 -15.05 -8.75
CA ARG A 274 8.74 -16.17 -9.32
C ARG A 274 9.25 -17.49 -8.75
N LYS A 275 8.34 -18.33 -8.28
CA LYS A 275 8.67 -19.71 -7.90
C LYS A 275 8.86 -20.59 -9.12
N LYS A 276 9.77 -21.58 -9.06
CA LYS A 276 9.92 -22.59 -10.11
C LYS A 276 8.67 -23.47 -10.28
N SER A 277 7.93 -23.67 -9.19
CA SER A 277 6.66 -24.41 -9.13
C SER A 277 5.45 -23.60 -9.58
N GLY A 278 5.62 -22.35 -10.01
CA GLY A 278 4.53 -21.40 -10.27
C GLY A 278 4.17 -20.54 -9.06
N GLY A 279 3.54 -19.41 -9.32
CA GLY A 279 3.24 -18.41 -8.29
C GLY A 279 4.43 -17.52 -7.93
N ARG A 280 4.32 -16.80 -6.80
CA ARG A 280 5.31 -15.82 -6.32
C ARG A 280 5.67 -16.09 -4.87
N VAL A 281 6.87 -15.67 -4.47
CA VAL A 281 7.38 -15.72 -3.11
C VAL A 281 8.00 -14.38 -2.76
N ALA A 282 7.75 -13.89 -1.54
CA ALA A 282 8.36 -12.68 -1.05
C ALA A 282 9.76 -12.97 -0.50
N VAL A 283 10.71 -12.09 -0.81
CA VAL A 283 12.05 -12.07 -0.24
C VAL A 283 12.19 -10.75 0.52
N HIS A 284 12.69 -10.83 1.75
CA HIS A 284 12.78 -9.70 2.65
C HIS A 284 14.22 -9.42 3.08
N GLU A 285 14.59 -8.15 3.11
CA GLU A 285 15.71 -7.60 3.88
C GLU A 285 15.08 -6.82 5.04
N VAL A 286 15.41 -7.18 6.26
CA VAL A 286 14.84 -6.53 7.46
C VAL A 286 15.97 -5.88 8.24
N LEU A 287 15.98 -4.56 8.29
CA LEU A 287 16.80 -3.78 9.22
C LEU A 287 15.98 -3.54 10.48
N LEU A 288 16.52 -3.94 11.62
CA LEU A 288 15.96 -3.67 12.95
C LEU A 288 16.75 -2.57 13.65
N TRP A 289 16.10 -1.91 14.59
CA TRP A 289 16.77 -0.99 15.48
C TRP A 289 17.85 -1.72 16.28
N THR A 290 19.04 -1.11 16.40
CA THR A 290 20.19 -1.57 17.19
C THR A 290 20.88 -0.37 17.81
N ASP A 291 21.64 -0.56 18.90
CA ASP A 291 22.32 0.54 19.61
C ASP A 291 23.23 1.40 18.71
N GLY A 292 23.80 0.81 17.66
CA GLY A 292 24.67 1.52 16.71
C GLY A 292 23.96 2.28 15.62
N LEU A 293 22.69 1.91 15.28
CA LEU A 293 21.96 2.47 14.16
C LEU A 293 21.68 3.97 14.30
N PRO A 294 21.23 4.50 15.46
CA PRO A 294 20.98 5.92 15.64
C PRO A 294 22.21 6.80 15.35
N ASN A 295 23.40 6.40 15.82
CA ASN A 295 24.63 7.16 15.57
C ASN A 295 25.03 7.13 14.10
N THR A 296 24.92 5.96 13.45
CA THR A 296 25.19 5.79 12.02
C THR A 296 24.31 6.73 11.18
N ILE A 297 23.02 6.89 11.53
CA ILE A 297 22.09 7.80 10.85
C ILE A 297 22.45 9.26 11.13
N ARG A 298 22.72 9.66 12.39
CA ARG A 298 23.06 11.05 12.76
C ARG A 298 24.33 11.53 12.05
N GLU A 299 25.35 10.68 11.99
CA GLU A 299 26.64 10.98 11.37
C GLU A 299 26.59 10.91 9.83
N GLY A 300 25.46 10.47 9.24
CA GLY A 300 25.33 10.32 7.80
C GLY A 300 26.16 9.18 7.20
N GLN A 301 26.60 8.21 8.02
CA GLN A 301 27.40 7.05 7.60
C GLN A 301 26.50 5.92 7.06
N ILE A 302 25.61 6.24 6.13
CA ILE A 302 24.55 5.34 5.64
C ILE A 302 25.14 4.07 5.01
N SER A 303 26.34 4.16 4.41
CA SER A 303 27.06 2.96 3.88
C SER A 303 27.33 1.89 4.93
N ASN A 304 27.49 2.27 6.21
CA ASN A 304 27.76 1.34 7.29
C ASN A 304 26.53 0.54 7.74
N ILE A 305 25.33 0.97 7.35
CA ILE A 305 24.08 0.24 7.64
C ILE A 305 24.13 -1.16 7.01
N ARG A 306 24.73 -1.31 5.83
CA ARG A 306 24.90 -2.61 5.20
C ARG A 306 25.72 -3.56 6.07
N THR A 307 26.77 -3.06 6.72
CA THR A 307 27.58 -3.84 7.65
C THR A 307 26.76 -4.31 8.87
N ILE A 308 25.84 -3.46 9.35
CA ILE A 308 24.89 -3.83 10.43
C ILE A 308 23.97 -4.97 10.00
N ILE A 309 23.47 -4.92 8.77
CA ILE A 309 22.63 -5.98 8.20
C ILE A 309 23.42 -7.27 8.05
N ASP A 310 24.61 -7.21 7.44
CA ASP A 310 25.47 -8.36 7.15
C ASP A 310 26.05 -9.01 8.42
N ALA A 311 26.21 -8.26 9.53
CA ALA A 311 26.66 -8.77 10.81
C ALA A 311 25.66 -9.67 11.56
N GLY A 312 24.49 -9.96 10.97
CA GLY A 312 23.45 -10.82 11.53
C GLY A 312 22.58 -10.16 12.61
N LEU A 313 22.72 -8.84 12.80
CA LEU A 313 21.82 -8.03 13.62
C LEU A 313 20.52 -7.69 12.88
N SER A 314 20.41 -8.11 11.62
CA SER A 314 19.27 -7.96 10.73
C SER A 314 19.12 -9.21 9.86
N LEU A 315 17.91 -9.49 9.37
CA LEU A 315 17.60 -10.74 8.69
C LEU A 315 17.46 -10.55 7.18
N ILE A 316 18.06 -11.48 6.40
CA ILE A 316 17.64 -11.73 5.03
C ILE A 316 16.82 -13.01 5.05
N HIS A 317 15.53 -12.91 4.75
CA HIS A 317 14.60 -14.04 4.79
C HIS A 317 14.07 -14.37 3.39
N ILE A 318 14.19 -15.65 3.02
CA ILE A 318 13.54 -16.23 1.82
C ILE A 318 12.56 -17.26 2.32
N SER A 319 11.30 -17.11 1.99
CA SER A 319 10.18 -17.91 2.52
C SER A 319 10.09 -19.37 2.03
N GLU A 320 11.07 -19.85 1.24
CA GLU A 320 11.24 -21.28 0.95
C GLU A 320 12.67 -21.71 1.30
N PRO A 321 12.85 -22.84 2.03
CA PRO A 321 14.18 -23.41 2.22
C PRO A 321 14.72 -23.79 0.83
N THR A 322 15.78 -23.11 0.40
CA THR A 322 16.56 -23.56 -0.75
C THR A 322 17.12 -24.92 -0.41
N ARG A 323 16.60 -25.99 -1.03
CA ARG A 323 17.37 -27.25 -1.09
C ARG A 323 18.73 -26.90 -1.68
N PRO A 324 19.84 -27.35 -1.06
CA PRO A 324 21.16 -27.10 -1.62
C PRO A 324 21.16 -27.60 -3.07
N ILE A 325 21.52 -26.71 -3.99
CA ILE A 325 21.73 -27.08 -5.38
C ILE A 325 22.97 -27.97 -5.38
N SER A 326 22.77 -29.27 -5.54
CA SER A 326 23.87 -30.16 -5.87
C SER A 326 24.37 -29.74 -7.26
N ILE A 327 25.53 -29.07 -7.29
CA ILE A 327 26.29 -28.82 -8.51
C ILE A 327 26.87 -30.17 -8.89
N SER A 328 26.32 -30.78 -9.93
CA SER A 328 26.94 -31.91 -10.64
C SER A 328 27.57 -31.38 -11.93
#